data_942088adce335d794f603e06d081db86
#
_entry.id   942088adce335d794f603e06d081db86
#
_cell.length_a   1.000
_cell.length_b   1.000
_cell.length_c   1.000
_cell.angle_alpha   90.00
_cell.angle_beta   90.00
_cell.angle_gamma   90.00
#
_symmetry.space_group_name_H-M   'P 1'
#
loop_
_entity.id
_entity.type
_entity.pdbx_description
1 polymer ?
#
loop_
_entity_poly.entity_id
_entity_poly.type
_entity_poly.pdbx_seq_one_letter_code
_entity_poly.pdbx_strand_id
1 'polypeptide(L)'
;MSDLILLRHGESEWNRLNLFTGWYDCDLTETGAAEAAAAGSTILEAGFTPTVLHTSLQKRAIRTAQLALDTANLMWLPVRRSWRLNERHYGDLTGRNKAETAAKYGEDQVKVWRRSYDTPPPAIAADNESNPNHDAQYAALPADVIPQAECLKDVVERMLPYWYDSIIADLAAGHTVLVVAHGNSLRALVKHLDNIADEDITELNIPTGIPLHYELGDDFRPVESKPVSQRYLGDADAIAAKAAAVAAQATAK
;
A
#
# COMPACT_ATOMS: atom_id res chain seq x y z
N MET A 1 -25.00 -3.30 -1.27
CA MET A 1 -23.92 -2.29 -1.17
C MET A 1 -22.97 -2.70 -0.06
N SER A 2 -21.66 -2.51 -0.22
CA SER A 2 -20.62 -2.97 0.70
C SER A 2 -19.57 -1.88 0.92
N ASP A 3 -19.05 -1.76 2.15
CA ASP A 3 -18.06 -0.76 2.50
C ASP A 3 -16.65 -1.37 2.47
N LEU A 4 -15.77 -0.75 1.70
CA LEU A 4 -14.35 -1.06 1.63
C LEU A 4 -13.52 0.15 2.08
N ILE A 5 -12.69 -0.05 3.09
CA ILE A 5 -11.79 0.97 3.61
C ILE A 5 -10.36 0.56 3.28
N LEU A 6 -9.61 1.44 2.65
CA LEU A 6 -8.20 1.25 2.31
C LEU A 6 -7.34 2.14 3.19
N LEU A 7 -6.27 1.62 3.77
CA LEU A 7 -5.35 2.36 4.62
C LEU A 7 -3.91 2.01 4.26
N ARG A 8 -3.13 3.02 3.83
CA ARG A 8 -1.70 2.85 3.69
C ARG A 8 -1.05 2.88 5.07
N HIS A 9 -0.05 2.00 5.28
CA HIS A 9 0.73 2.00 6.51
C HIS A 9 1.27 3.39 6.87
N GLY A 10 1.44 3.66 8.15
CA GLY A 10 2.06 4.89 8.65
C GLY A 10 3.51 5.07 8.20
N GLU A 11 4.11 6.22 8.46
CA GLU A 11 5.51 6.47 8.12
C GLU A 11 6.41 5.34 8.64
N SER A 12 7.22 4.75 7.75
CA SER A 12 8.23 3.76 8.12
C SER A 12 9.61 4.40 8.27
N GLU A 13 10.52 3.69 8.96
CA GLU A 13 11.92 4.11 9.11
C GLU A 13 12.55 4.45 7.76
N TRP A 14 12.32 3.62 6.73
CA TRP A 14 12.87 3.84 5.40
C TRP A 14 12.11 4.89 4.59
N ASN A 15 10.86 5.20 4.91
CA ASN A 15 10.22 6.40 4.38
C ASN A 15 10.94 7.67 4.88
N ARG A 16 11.22 7.76 6.19
CA ARG A 16 11.94 8.88 6.81
C ARG A 16 13.36 9.04 6.26
N LEU A 17 14.05 7.93 6.00
CA LEU A 17 15.40 7.92 5.41
C LEU A 17 15.40 8.12 3.89
N ASN A 18 14.25 8.26 3.26
CA ASN A 18 14.07 8.38 1.81
C ASN A 18 14.69 7.21 1.01
N LEU A 19 14.59 5.97 1.54
CA LEU A 19 15.10 4.76 0.90
C LEU A 19 14.01 4.05 0.09
N PHE A 20 14.43 3.30 -0.95
CA PHE A 20 13.57 2.34 -1.62
C PHE A 20 13.34 1.13 -0.71
N THR A 21 12.12 0.97 -0.19
CA THR A 21 11.82 -0.06 0.81
C THR A 21 11.47 -1.41 0.19
N GLY A 22 10.48 -1.43 -0.70
CA GLY A 22 10.01 -2.67 -1.32
C GLY A 22 9.62 -3.73 -0.29
N TRP A 23 10.20 -4.93 -0.41
CA TRP A 23 9.92 -6.07 0.47
C TRP A 23 10.81 -6.12 1.71
N TYR A 24 11.80 -5.25 1.85
CA TYR A 24 12.53 -5.11 3.10
C TYR A 24 11.58 -4.79 4.27
N ASP A 25 11.72 -5.51 5.39
CA ASP A 25 10.74 -5.50 6.47
C ASP A 25 11.10 -4.51 7.60
N CYS A 26 11.25 -3.22 7.25
CA CYS A 26 11.44 -2.14 8.23
C CYS A 26 10.15 -1.86 9.03
N ASP A 27 10.34 -1.24 10.19
CA ASP A 27 9.27 -0.89 11.11
C ASP A 27 8.69 0.51 10.86
N LEU A 28 7.64 0.85 11.61
CA LEU A 28 7.10 2.21 11.70
C LEU A 28 8.02 3.11 12.52
N THR A 29 8.01 4.40 12.21
CA THR A 29 8.50 5.42 13.12
C THR A 29 7.47 5.71 14.22
N GLU A 30 7.84 6.50 15.23
CA GLU A 30 6.89 7.02 16.23
C GLU A 30 5.78 7.84 15.56
N THR A 31 6.12 8.65 14.53
CA THR A 31 5.16 9.37 13.72
C THR A 31 4.20 8.41 13.01
N GLY A 32 4.74 7.35 12.38
CA GLY A 32 3.94 6.35 11.70
C GLY A 32 3.01 5.57 12.64
N ALA A 33 3.46 5.32 13.88
CA ALA A 33 2.62 4.71 14.91
C ALA A 33 1.46 5.64 15.32
N ALA A 34 1.73 6.94 15.50
CA ALA A 34 0.70 7.94 15.78
C ALA A 34 -0.30 8.09 14.60
N GLU A 35 0.20 8.07 13.35
CA GLU A 35 -0.65 8.08 12.15
C GLU A 35 -1.58 6.86 12.11
N ALA A 36 -1.07 5.68 12.45
CA ALA A 36 -1.83 4.45 12.49
C ALA A 36 -2.95 4.48 13.53
N ALA A 37 -2.64 4.98 14.74
CA ALA A 37 -3.63 5.16 15.80
C ALA A 37 -4.72 6.17 15.38
N ALA A 38 -4.32 7.33 14.85
CA ALA A 38 -5.26 8.35 14.37
C ALA A 38 -6.18 7.82 13.25
N ALA A 39 -5.67 6.95 12.36
CA ALA A 39 -6.49 6.33 11.32
C ALA A 39 -7.63 5.49 11.89
N GLY A 40 -7.40 4.76 13.00
CA GLY A 40 -8.44 4.01 13.70
C GLY A 40 -9.57 4.92 14.19
N SER A 41 -9.24 6.04 14.85
CA SER A 41 -10.22 7.05 15.27
C SER A 41 -10.98 7.64 14.09
N THR A 42 -10.26 8.06 13.03
CA THR A 42 -10.85 8.66 11.83
C THR A 42 -11.89 7.74 11.17
N ILE A 43 -11.61 6.43 11.10
CA ILE A 43 -12.55 5.45 10.53
C ILE A 43 -13.85 5.41 11.34
N LEU A 44 -13.76 5.37 12.69
CA LEU A 44 -14.93 5.34 13.55
C LEU A 44 -15.71 6.66 13.53
N GLU A 45 -15.02 7.81 13.56
CA GLU A 45 -15.62 9.15 13.48
C GLU A 45 -16.37 9.37 12.16
N ALA A 46 -15.90 8.74 11.08
CA ALA A 46 -16.59 8.73 9.80
C ALA A 46 -17.82 7.79 9.76
N GLY A 47 -18.11 7.07 10.85
CA GLY A 47 -19.26 6.19 10.98
C GLY A 47 -19.03 4.75 10.51
N PHE A 48 -17.79 4.36 10.18
CA PHE A 48 -17.48 3.01 9.72
C PHE A 48 -16.97 2.13 10.86
N THR A 49 -17.49 0.91 10.94
CA THR A 49 -17.02 -0.11 11.87
C THR A 49 -16.57 -1.35 11.08
N PRO A 50 -15.28 -1.51 10.80
CA PRO A 50 -14.77 -2.70 10.14
C PRO A 50 -15.14 -3.98 10.89
N THR A 51 -15.41 -5.06 10.16
CA THR A 51 -15.74 -6.38 10.73
C THR A 51 -14.74 -7.48 10.33
N VAL A 52 -13.87 -7.19 9.36
CA VAL A 52 -12.73 -8.02 8.96
C VAL A 52 -11.60 -7.14 8.45
N LEU A 53 -10.36 -7.57 8.69
CA LEU A 53 -9.17 -6.86 8.25
C LEU A 53 -8.31 -7.75 7.35
N HIS A 54 -7.85 -7.17 6.22
CA HIS A 54 -6.84 -7.76 5.34
C HIS A 54 -5.55 -6.94 5.40
N THR A 55 -4.39 -7.62 5.48
CA THR A 55 -3.08 -6.93 5.47
C THR A 55 -2.01 -7.78 4.78
N SER A 56 -0.86 -7.17 4.55
CA SER A 56 0.32 -7.83 3.97
C SER A 56 1.06 -8.70 5.00
N LEU A 57 2.19 -9.28 4.58
CA LEU A 57 3.13 -9.96 5.47
C LEU A 57 4.21 -9.01 6.04
N GLN A 58 4.17 -7.72 5.73
CA GLN A 58 5.21 -6.77 6.10
C GLN A 58 4.85 -6.04 7.40
N LYS A 59 5.84 -5.98 8.30
CA LYS A 59 5.71 -5.47 9.69
C LYS A 59 5.02 -4.11 9.78
N ARG A 60 5.43 -3.15 8.96
CA ARG A 60 4.86 -1.80 8.99
C ARG A 60 3.34 -1.75 8.70
N ALA A 61 2.84 -2.62 7.80
CA ALA A 61 1.40 -2.71 7.54
C ALA A 61 0.68 -3.47 8.65
N ILE A 62 1.27 -4.56 9.15
CA ILE A 62 0.74 -5.34 10.27
C ILE A 62 0.63 -4.45 11.51
N ARG A 63 1.66 -3.68 11.85
CA ARG A 63 1.64 -2.77 13.01
C ARG A 63 0.65 -1.64 12.84
N THR A 64 0.55 -1.06 11.64
CA THR A 64 -0.48 -0.06 11.34
C THR A 64 -1.88 -0.64 11.59
N ALA A 65 -2.13 -1.85 11.09
CA ALA A 65 -3.40 -2.54 11.32
C ALA A 65 -3.69 -2.75 12.81
N GLN A 66 -2.70 -3.23 13.58
CA GLN A 66 -2.84 -3.46 15.01
C GLN A 66 -3.14 -2.16 15.78
N LEU A 67 -2.38 -1.08 15.52
CA LEU A 67 -2.57 0.20 16.19
C LEU A 67 -3.92 0.86 15.83
N ALA A 68 -4.36 0.75 14.58
CA ALA A 68 -5.66 1.23 14.17
C ALA A 68 -6.80 0.45 14.86
N LEU A 69 -6.70 -0.89 14.92
CA LEU A 69 -7.68 -1.73 15.61
C LEU A 69 -7.66 -1.53 17.12
N ASP A 70 -6.50 -1.33 17.73
CA ASP A 70 -6.38 -1.06 19.18
C ASP A 70 -7.10 0.24 19.53
N THR A 71 -6.81 1.32 18.82
CA THR A 71 -7.48 2.62 19.02
C THR A 71 -8.99 2.55 18.77
N ALA A 72 -9.41 1.76 17.78
CA ALA A 72 -10.83 1.54 17.49
C ALA A 72 -11.52 0.57 18.47
N ASN A 73 -10.79 -0.06 19.40
CA ASN A 73 -11.28 -1.14 20.28
C ASN A 73 -11.85 -2.33 19.49
N LEU A 74 -11.18 -2.69 18.37
CA LEU A 74 -11.60 -3.74 17.44
C LEU A 74 -10.55 -4.86 17.30
N MET A 75 -9.67 -5.06 18.28
CA MET A 75 -8.58 -6.06 18.24
C MET A 75 -9.08 -7.52 18.09
N TRP A 76 -10.35 -7.77 18.36
CA TRP A 76 -10.99 -9.07 18.22
C TRP A 76 -11.34 -9.46 16.78
N LEU A 77 -11.23 -8.54 15.82
CA LEU A 77 -11.59 -8.80 14.42
C LEU A 77 -10.76 -9.91 13.79
N PRO A 78 -11.36 -10.72 12.90
CA PRO A 78 -10.60 -11.61 12.04
C PRO A 78 -9.59 -10.84 11.19
N VAL A 79 -8.33 -11.30 11.19
CA VAL A 79 -7.25 -10.72 10.39
C VAL A 79 -6.74 -11.73 9.38
N ARG A 80 -6.80 -11.39 8.10
CA ARG A 80 -6.27 -12.18 6.99
C ARG A 80 -4.99 -11.54 6.45
N ARG A 81 -3.92 -12.33 6.32
CA ARG A 81 -2.63 -11.86 5.80
C ARG A 81 -2.32 -12.51 4.48
N SER A 82 -1.80 -11.72 3.53
CA SER A 82 -1.38 -12.25 2.23
C SER A 82 -0.17 -11.47 1.70
N TRP A 83 0.84 -12.20 1.20
CA TRP A 83 1.96 -11.62 0.47
C TRP A 83 1.51 -10.84 -0.78
N ARG A 84 0.35 -11.17 -1.34
CA ARG A 84 -0.21 -10.49 -2.50
C ARG A 84 -0.57 -9.02 -2.21
N LEU A 85 -0.68 -8.65 -0.93
CA LEU A 85 -0.84 -7.25 -0.47
C LEU A 85 0.48 -6.57 -0.13
N ASN A 86 1.64 -7.24 -0.25
CA ASN A 86 2.95 -6.63 -0.01
C ASN A 86 3.19 -5.41 -0.91
N GLU A 87 4.12 -4.55 -0.50
CA GLU A 87 4.59 -3.45 -1.33
C GLU A 87 5.23 -3.98 -2.63
N ARG A 88 5.32 -3.14 -3.65
CA ARG A 88 6.04 -3.42 -4.88
C ARG A 88 7.51 -3.71 -4.58
N HIS A 89 8.07 -4.75 -5.20
CA HIS A 89 9.48 -5.07 -5.07
C HIS A 89 10.34 -4.14 -5.94
N TYR A 90 11.26 -3.41 -5.30
CA TYR A 90 12.09 -2.42 -6.01
C TYR A 90 13.38 -3.00 -6.61
N GLY A 91 13.53 -4.32 -6.65
CA GLY A 91 14.71 -4.96 -7.25
C GLY A 91 16.00 -4.50 -6.60
N ASP A 92 17.02 -4.29 -7.43
CA ASP A 92 18.36 -3.79 -7.02
C ASP A 92 18.36 -2.36 -6.46
N LEU A 93 17.23 -1.65 -6.53
CA LEU A 93 17.10 -0.35 -5.88
C LEU A 93 16.80 -0.46 -4.38
N THR A 94 16.43 -1.63 -3.86
CA THR A 94 16.12 -1.84 -2.45
C THR A 94 17.27 -1.37 -1.56
N GLY A 95 16.98 -0.54 -0.55
CA GLY A 95 17.96 0.04 0.36
C GLY A 95 18.71 1.27 -0.17
N ARG A 96 18.60 1.60 -1.46
CA ARG A 96 19.25 2.80 -2.01
C ARG A 96 18.47 4.06 -1.64
N ASN A 97 19.18 5.17 -1.41
CA ASN A 97 18.55 6.48 -1.24
C ASN A 97 18.02 6.99 -2.59
N LYS A 98 16.79 7.51 -2.59
CA LYS A 98 16.10 7.92 -3.82
C LYS A 98 16.78 9.11 -4.51
N ALA A 99 17.26 10.10 -3.73
CA ALA A 99 17.94 11.28 -4.27
C ALA A 99 19.33 10.90 -4.83
N GLU A 100 20.11 10.08 -4.11
CA GLU A 100 21.41 9.58 -4.60
C GLU A 100 21.24 8.72 -5.84
N THR A 101 20.19 7.93 -5.91
CA THR A 101 19.87 7.11 -7.08
C THR A 101 19.52 8.00 -8.28
N ALA A 102 18.76 9.09 -8.07
CA ALA A 102 18.46 10.05 -9.11
C ALA A 102 19.72 10.80 -9.60
N ALA A 103 20.61 11.16 -8.68
CA ALA A 103 21.90 11.76 -9.03
C ALA A 103 22.79 10.81 -9.87
N LYS A 104 22.72 9.50 -9.60
CA LYS A 104 23.54 8.48 -10.29
C LYS A 104 22.99 8.07 -11.66
N TYR A 105 21.69 7.86 -11.78
CA TYR A 105 21.06 7.29 -12.98
C TYR A 105 20.27 8.32 -13.81
N GLY A 106 20.11 9.55 -13.30
CA GLY A 106 19.27 10.58 -13.87
C GLY A 106 17.84 10.54 -13.32
N GLU A 107 17.24 11.71 -13.14
CA GLU A 107 15.89 11.87 -12.57
C GLU A 107 14.83 11.15 -13.43
N ASP A 108 14.92 11.28 -14.78
CA ASP A 108 13.98 10.67 -15.70
C ASP A 108 13.98 9.14 -15.60
N GLN A 109 15.18 8.52 -15.55
CA GLN A 109 15.28 7.06 -15.43
C GLN A 109 14.71 6.57 -14.08
N VAL A 110 15.01 7.29 -12.99
CA VAL A 110 14.47 6.93 -11.66
C VAL A 110 12.96 7.18 -11.60
N LYS A 111 12.46 8.23 -12.28
CA LYS A 111 11.02 8.47 -12.43
C LYS A 111 10.36 7.31 -13.16
N VAL A 112 10.93 6.80 -14.25
CA VAL A 112 10.44 5.62 -14.98
C VAL A 112 10.36 4.42 -14.04
N TRP A 113 11.44 4.04 -13.36
CA TRP A 113 11.43 2.89 -12.42
C TRP A 113 10.46 3.05 -11.26
N ARG A 114 10.17 4.28 -10.82
CA ARG A 114 9.27 4.56 -9.70
C ARG A 114 7.81 4.64 -10.09
N ARG A 115 7.51 5.09 -11.29
CA ARG A 115 6.16 5.55 -11.66
C ARG A 115 5.56 4.85 -12.85
N SER A 116 6.38 4.36 -13.79
CA SER A 116 5.87 3.63 -14.96
C SER A 116 4.96 2.47 -14.55
N TYR A 117 3.93 2.25 -15.33
CA TYR A 117 3.01 1.15 -15.12
C TYR A 117 3.66 -0.20 -15.42
N ASP A 118 4.48 -0.29 -16.47
CA ASP A 118 4.98 -1.53 -17.07
C ASP A 118 6.50 -1.71 -17.07
N THR A 119 7.26 -0.73 -16.57
CA THR A 119 8.73 -0.80 -16.57
C THR A 119 9.27 -1.04 -15.16
N PRO A 120 9.75 -2.26 -14.85
CA PRO A 120 10.34 -2.58 -13.54
C PRO A 120 11.75 -1.98 -13.39
N PRO A 121 12.23 -1.80 -12.16
CA PRO A 121 13.65 -1.54 -11.90
C PRO A 121 14.51 -2.80 -12.20
N PRO A 122 15.84 -2.68 -12.21
CA PRO A 122 16.71 -3.84 -12.35
C PRO A 122 16.44 -4.91 -11.28
N ALA A 123 16.49 -6.19 -11.68
CA ALA A 123 16.26 -7.30 -10.78
C ALA A 123 17.31 -7.35 -9.66
N ILE A 124 16.90 -7.76 -8.45
CA ILE A 124 17.80 -7.98 -7.32
C ILE A 124 18.62 -9.23 -7.55
N ALA A 125 19.91 -9.19 -7.21
CA ALA A 125 20.78 -10.36 -7.31
C ALA A 125 20.39 -11.44 -6.29
N ALA A 126 20.63 -12.70 -6.63
CA ALA A 126 20.25 -13.83 -5.77
C ALA A 126 21.00 -13.85 -4.43
N ASP A 127 22.23 -13.32 -4.39
CA ASP A 127 23.09 -13.21 -3.21
C ASP A 127 22.92 -11.88 -2.44
N ASN A 128 22.03 -11.01 -2.86
CA ASN A 128 21.80 -9.77 -2.17
C ASN A 128 21.07 -10.03 -0.84
N GLU A 129 21.58 -9.44 0.25
CA GLU A 129 21.03 -9.60 1.61
C GLU A 129 19.54 -9.20 1.73
N SER A 130 19.08 -8.28 0.89
CA SER A 130 17.68 -7.86 0.83
C SER A 130 16.81 -8.71 -0.11
N ASN A 131 17.34 -9.83 -0.65
CA ASN A 131 16.54 -10.72 -1.48
C ASN A 131 15.54 -11.50 -0.63
N PRO A 132 14.21 -11.34 -0.84
CA PRO A 132 13.20 -11.95 0.00
C PRO A 132 13.16 -13.48 -0.03
N ASN A 133 13.85 -14.13 -0.96
CA ASN A 133 14.05 -15.59 -0.93
C ASN A 133 14.83 -16.06 0.31
N HIS A 134 15.51 -15.15 1.02
CA HIS A 134 16.23 -15.45 2.25
C HIS A 134 15.36 -15.26 3.50
N ASP A 135 14.17 -14.66 3.37
CA ASP A 135 13.31 -14.30 4.49
C ASP A 135 12.38 -15.46 4.89
N ALA A 136 12.40 -15.82 6.17
CA ALA A 136 11.59 -16.89 6.72
C ALA A 136 10.07 -16.70 6.51
N GLN A 137 9.61 -15.45 6.44
CA GLN A 137 8.20 -15.12 6.21
C GLN A 137 7.68 -15.52 4.82
N TYR A 138 8.58 -15.76 3.86
CA TYR A 138 8.25 -16.21 2.51
C TYR A 138 8.64 -17.66 2.23
N ALA A 139 9.22 -18.38 3.20
CA ALA A 139 9.74 -19.74 3.02
C ALA A 139 8.69 -20.77 2.55
N ALA A 140 7.41 -20.50 2.76
CA ALA A 140 6.31 -21.35 2.29
C ALA A 140 5.91 -21.07 0.82
N LEU A 141 6.46 -20.03 0.20
CA LEU A 141 6.20 -19.68 -1.19
C LEU A 141 7.20 -20.39 -2.12
N PRO A 142 6.76 -20.87 -3.30
CA PRO A 142 7.69 -21.28 -4.34
C PRO A 142 8.62 -20.12 -4.75
N ALA A 143 9.90 -20.39 -4.97
CA ALA A 143 10.89 -19.35 -5.25
C ALA A 143 10.61 -18.55 -6.53
N ASP A 144 9.95 -19.16 -7.52
CA ASP A 144 9.53 -18.53 -8.78
C ASP A 144 8.33 -17.58 -8.63
N VAL A 145 7.62 -17.64 -7.49
CA VAL A 145 6.53 -16.73 -7.16
C VAL A 145 7.03 -15.45 -6.47
N ILE A 146 8.22 -15.50 -5.87
CA ILE A 146 8.83 -14.36 -5.19
C ILE A 146 9.46 -13.43 -6.24
N PRO A 147 8.97 -12.17 -6.38
CA PRO A 147 9.45 -11.28 -7.43
C PRO A 147 10.91 -10.86 -7.20
N GLN A 148 11.66 -10.72 -8.29
CA GLN A 148 13.02 -10.15 -8.27
C GLN A 148 13.02 -8.64 -8.51
N ALA A 149 11.98 -8.11 -9.13
CA ALA A 149 11.64 -6.71 -9.31
C ALA A 149 10.19 -6.62 -9.80
N GLU A 150 9.50 -5.52 -9.52
CA GLU A 150 8.12 -5.32 -9.99
C GLU A 150 7.92 -3.91 -10.55
N CYS A 151 7.18 -3.79 -11.65
CA CYS A 151 6.45 -2.60 -12.02
C CYS A 151 5.04 -2.61 -11.39
N LEU A 152 4.21 -1.60 -11.63
CA LEU A 152 2.86 -1.57 -11.06
C LEU A 152 1.94 -2.63 -11.67
N LYS A 153 2.14 -2.98 -12.95
CA LYS A 153 1.40 -4.04 -13.64
C LYS A 153 1.58 -5.38 -12.94
N ASP A 154 2.81 -5.75 -12.57
CA ASP A 154 3.09 -6.99 -11.85
C ASP A 154 2.38 -7.04 -10.48
N VAL A 155 2.32 -5.89 -9.79
CA VAL A 155 1.57 -5.76 -8.53
C VAL A 155 0.07 -5.96 -8.76
N VAL A 156 -0.50 -5.39 -9.84
CA VAL A 156 -1.90 -5.62 -10.21
C VAL A 156 -2.15 -7.10 -10.45
N GLU A 157 -1.32 -7.74 -11.27
CA GLU A 157 -1.47 -9.15 -11.65
C GLU A 157 -1.42 -10.09 -10.43
N ARG A 158 -0.54 -9.86 -9.44
CA ARG A 158 -0.50 -10.69 -8.24
C ARG A 158 -1.57 -10.35 -7.19
N MET A 159 -2.06 -9.11 -7.16
CA MET A 159 -3.03 -8.65 -6.18
C MET A 159 -4.47 -9.04 -6.57
N LEU A 160 -4.83 -8.97 -7.85
CA LEU A 160 -6.20 -9.22 -8.32
C LEU A 160 -6.74 -10.62 -7.96
N PRO A 161 -5.98 -11.73 -8.03
CA PRO A 161 -6.49 -13.02 -7.52
C PRO A 161 -6.92 -12.94 -6.05
N TYR A 162 -6.16 -12.25 -5.19
CA TYR A 162 -6.53 -12.09 -3.78
C TYR A 162 -7.75 -11.17 -3.60
N TRP A 163 -7.89 -10.14 -4.43
CA TRP A 163 -9.08 -9.31 -4.47
C TRP A 163 -10.33 -10.16 -4.75
N TYR A 164 -10.31 -10.96 -5.81
CA TYR A 164 -11.46 -11.77 -6.21
C TYR A 164 -11.74 -12.93 -5.25
N ASP A 165 -10.72 -13.64 -4.79
CA ASP A 165 -10.88 -14.89 -4.04
C ASP A 165 -11.10 -14.66 -2.53
N SER A 166 -10.66 -13.51 -1.99
CA SER A 166 -10.67 -13.27 -0.55
C SER A 166 -11.40 -11.99 -0.16
N ILE A 167 -11.03 -10.84 -0.72
CA ILE A 167 -11.62 -9.56 -0.32
C ILE A 167 -13.08 -9.48 -0.76
N ILE A 168 -13.38 -9.81 -2.03
CA ILE A 168 -14.77 -9.88 -2.52
C ILE A 168 -15.58 -10.92 -1.73
N ALA A 169 -15.00 -12.06 -1.36
CA ALA A 169 -15.73 -13.06 -0.58
C ALA A 169 -16.20 -12.51 0.77
N ASP A 170 -15.37 -11.74 1.48
CA ASP A 170 -15.78 -11.10 2.72
C ASP A 170 -16.79 -9.96 2.48
N LEU A 171 -16.62 -9.15 1.44
CA LEU A 171 -17.61 -8.12 1.06
C LEU A 171 -18.97 -8.74 0.72
N ALA A 172 -19.00 -9.83 -0.05
CA ALA A 172 -20.21 -10.59 -0.41
C ALA A 172 -20.90 -11.22 0.80
N ALA A 173 -20.12 -11.57 1.84
CA ALA A 173 -20.66 -12.03 3.11
C ALA A 173 -21.25 -10.92 4.00
N GLY A 174 -21.22 -9.66 3.53
CA GLY A 174 -21.77 -8.50 4.24
C GLY A 174 -20.81 -7.85 5.22
N HIS A 175 -19.51 -8.15 5.12
CA HIS A 175 -18.50 -7.50 5.96
C HIS A 175 -18.19 -6.07 5.49
N THR A 176 -17.96 -5.16 6.44
CA THR A 176 -17.23 -3.92 6.23
C THR A 176 -15.74 -4.25 6.26
N VAL A 177 -15.07 -4.17 5.13
CA VAL A 177 -13.69 -4.65 4.96
C VAL A 177 -12.69 -3.52 5.13
N LEU A 178 -11.69 -3.70 6.01
CA LEU A 178 -10.53 -2.84 6.12
C LEU A 178 -9.30 -3.52 5.48
N VAL A 179 -8.68 -2.87 4.50
CA VAL A 179 -7.42 -3.32 3.89
C VAL A 179 -6.29 -2.37 4.31
N VAL A 180 -5.35 -2.89 5.08
CA VAL A 180 -4.15 -2.13 5.49
C VAL A 180 -2.96 -2.65 4.72
N ALA A 181 -2.42 -1.82 3.80
CA ALA A 181 -1.38 -2.25 2.88
C ALA A 181 -0.39 -1.11 2.54
N HIS A 182 0.08 -1.03 1.30
CA HIS A 182 1.21 -0.18 0.92
C HIS A 182 0.85 0.74 -0.25
N GLY A 183 1.74 1.70 -0.52
CA GLY A 183 1.52 2.68 -1.57
C GLY A 183 1.20 2.06 -2.93
N ASN A 184 2.00 1.09 -3.39
CA ASN A 184 1.78 0.52 -4.72
C ASN A 184 0.71 -0.60 -4.74
N SER A 185 0.57 -1.41 -3.68
CA SER A 185 -0.52 -2.39 -3.63
C SER A 185 -1.90 -1.72 -3.58
N LEU A 186 -2.03 -0.62 -2.84
CA LEU A 186 -3.28 0.16 -2.85
C LEU A 186 -3.48 0.92 -4.17
N ARG A 187 -2.43 1.45 -4.80
CA ARG A 187 -2.53 2.04 -6.15
C ARG A 187 -3.02 1.03 -7.18
N ALA A 188 -2.55 -0.22 -7.08
CA ALA A 188 -3.01 -1.31 -7.94
C ALA A 188 -4.51 -1.59 -7.76
N LEU A 189 -4.99 -1.64 -6.50
CA LEU A 189 -6.40 -1.84 -6.20
C LEU A 189 -7.26 -0.65 -6.63
N VAL A 190 -6.84 0.58 -6.34
CA VAL A 190 -7.53 1.81 -6.75
C VAL A 190 -7.61 1.92 -8.27
N LYS A 191 -6.51 1.60 -8.99
CA LYS A 191 -6.51 1.54 -10.47
C LYS A 191 -7.59 0.58 -10.99
N HIS A 192 -7.72 -0.58 -10.36
CA HIS A 192 -8.72 -1.57 -10.74
C HIS A 192 -10.14 -1.09 -10.43
N LEU A 193 -10.37 -0.50 -9.25
CA LEU A 193 -11.70 -0.05 -8.82
C LEU A 193 -12.22 1.13 -9.66
N ASP A 194 -11.40 2.15 -9.84
CA ASP A 194 -11.77 3.38 -10.54
C ASP A 194 -11.47 3.34 -12.05
N ASN A 195 -10.98 2.18 -12.56
CA ASN A 195 -10.60 1.99 -13.97
C ASN A 195 -9.66 3.09 -14.50
N ILE A 196 -8.65 3.46 -13.70
CA ILE A 196 -7.68 4.50 -14.04
C ILE A 196 -6.78 4.03 -15.19
N ALA A 197 -6.54 4.88 -16.20
CA ALA A 197 -5.67 4.56 -17.33
C ALA A 197 -4.20 4.33 -16.88
N ASP A 198 -3.40 3.65 -17.72
CA ASP A 198 -2.02 3.30 -17.40
C ASP A 198 -1.13 4.55 -17.27
N GLU A 199 -1.38 5.56 -18.08
CA GLU A 199 -0.72 6.87 -18.05
C GLU A 199 -1.09 7.68 -16.80
N ASP A 200 -2.36 7.66 -16.39
CA ASP A 200 -2.89 8.49 -15.30
C ASP A 200 -2.50 7.96 -13.92
N ILE A 201 -2.33 6.64 -13.78
CA ILE A 201 -1.96 6.02 -12.51
C ILE A 201 -0.59 6.48 -12.01
N THR A 202 0.26 6.98 -12.90
CA THR A 202 1.61 7.47 -12.56
C THR A 202 1.57 8.63 -11.57
N GLU A 203 0.55 9.46 -11.63
CA GLU A 203 0.39 10.66 -10.80
C GLU A 203 -0.30 10.39 -9.45
N LEU A 204 -0.96 9.24 -9.30
CA LEU A 204 -1.65 8.92 -8.05
C LEU A 204 -0.67 8.68 -6.91
N ASN A 205 -0.85 9.40 -5.82
CA ASN A 205 -0.15 9.21 -4.55
C ASN A 205 -1.15 8.91 -3.45
N ILE A 206 -0.91 7.83 -2.68
CA ILE A 206 -1.70 7.50 -1.50
C ILE A 206 -0.89 7.89 -0.27
N PRO A 207 -1.34 8.87 0.53
CA PRO A 207 -0.66 9.32 1.74
C PRO A 207 -0.62 8.23 2.82
N THR A 208 0.37 8.28 3.71
CA THR A 208 0.47 7.39 4.87
C THR A 208 -0.59 7.72 5.92
N GLY A 209 -1.16 6.69 6.54
CA GLY A 209 -2.06 6.84 7.67
C GLY A 209 -3.37 7.57 7.40
N ILE A 210 -3.76 7.76 6.15
CA ILE A 210 -5.03 8.38 5.77
C ILE A 210 -5.96 7.32 5.15
N PRO A 211 -7.11 7.04 5.78
CA PRO A 211 -8.07 6.08 5.22
C PRO A 211 -8.78 6.61 3.97
N LEU A 212 -9.05 5.72 3.00
CA LEU A 212 -9.94 5.96 1.87
C LEU A 212 -11.17 5.07 2.00
N HIS A 213 -12.33 5.56 1.63
CA HIS A 213 -13.57 4.81 1.63
C HIS A 213 -14.12 4.62 0.20
N TYR A 214 -14.56 3.40 -0.07
CA TYR A 214 -15.31 3.01 -1.25
C TYR A 214 -16.64 2.38 -0.85
N GLU A 215 -17.74 2.94 -1.32
CA GLU A 215 -19.02 2.27 -1.35
C GLU A 215 -19.11 1.47 -2.66
N LEU A 216 -19.30 0.16 -2.55
CA LEU A 216 -19.32 -0.76 -3.69
C LEU A 216 -20.73 -1.31 -3.93
N GLY A 217 -21.10 -1.39 -5.21
CA GLY A 217 -22.35 -2.01 -5.66
C GLY A 217 -22.28 -3.55 -5.63
N ASP A 218 -23.33 -4.18 -6.14
CA ASP A 218 -23.45 -5.65 -6.19
C ASP A 218 -22.43 -6.29 -7.16
N ASP A 219 -21.86 -5.51 -8.06
CA ASP A 219 -20.77 -5.88 -8.97
C ASP A 219 -19.38 -5.63 -8.39
N PHE A 220 -19.31 -5.20 -7.13
CA PHE A 220 -18.07 -4.80 -6.42
C PHE A 220 -17.29 -3.68 -7.12
N ARG A 221 -18.01 -2.82 -7.85
CA ARG A 221 -17.48 -1.57 -8.40
C ARG A 221 -17.98 -0.39 -7.59
N PRO A 222 -17.23 0.74 -7.60
CA PRO A 222 -17.67 1.95 -6.91
C PRO A 222 -19.05 2.40 -7.41
N VAL A 223 -19.98 2.65 -6.48
CA VAL A 223 -21.32 3.18 -6.78
C VAL A 223 -21.21 4.57 -7.40
N GLU A 224 -20.29 5.39 -6.91
CA GLU A 224 -20.04 6.72 -7.43
C GLU A 224 -18.69 6.82 -8.12
N SER A 225 -18.70 7.35 -9.35
CA SER A 225 -17.48 7.78 -10.04
C SER A 225 -17.05 9.14 -9.49
N LYS A 226 -16.01 9.16 -8.64
CA LYS A 226 -15.43 10.39 -8.09
C LYS A 226 -13.90 10.29 -8.00
N PRO A 227 -13.19 11.42 -8.07
CA PRO A 227 -11.73 11.44 -7.91
C PRO A 227 -11.29 10.80 -6.59
N VAL A 228 -10.15 10.11 -6.61
CA VAL A 228 -9.59 9.47 -5.40
C VAL A 228 -9.39 10.46 -4.26
N SER A 229 -9.06 11.73 -4.57
CA SER A 229 -8.93 12.80 -3.58
C SER A 229 -10.19 13.08 -2.76
N GLN A 230 -11.37 12.73 -3.27
CA GLN A 230 -12.65 12.89 -2.59
C GLN A 230 -13.07 11.65 -1.79
N ARG A 231 -12.26 10.59 -1.79
CA ARG A 231 -12.52 9.34 -1.06
C ARG A 231 -11.82 9.28 0.29
N TYR A 232 -10.90 10.19 0.56
CA TYR A 232 -10.19 10.23 1.84
C TYR A 232 -11.12 10.63 2.98
N LEU A 233 -10.95 9.96 4.13
CA LEU A 233 -11.64 10.30 5.38
C LEU A 233 -10.76 11.23 6.22
N GLY A 234 -11.38 12.21 6.88
CA GLY A 234 -10.72 13.15 7.78
C GLY A 234 -10.59 14.56 7.22
N ASP A 235 -9.68 15.34 7.79
CA ASP A 235 -9.46 16.75 7.45
C ASP A 235 -8.80 16.93 6.09
N ALA A 236 -9.44 17.71 5.20
CA ALA A 236 -9.01 17.90 3.82
C ALA A 236 -7.64 18.59 3.69
N ASP A 237 -7.32 19.55 4.58
CA ASP A 237 -6.06 20.29 4.53
C ASP A 237 -4.90 19.40 4.98
N ALA A 238 -5.10 18.59 6.02
CA ALA A 238 -4.14 17.60 6.48
C ALA A 238 -3.87 16.52 5.42
N ILE A 239 -4.91 16.07 4.72
CA ILE A 239 -4.82 15.11 3.62
C ILE A 239 -3.99 15.68 2.47
N ALA A 240 -4.29 16.92 2.03
CA ALA A 240 -3.56 17.58 0.96
C ALA A 240 -2.08 17.77 1.29
N ALA A 241 -1.76 18.19 2.52
CA ALA A 241 -0.37 18.36 2.98
C ALA A 241 0.41 17.03 2.96
N LYS A 242 -0.19 15.91 3.42
CA LYS A 242 0.44 14.59 3.39
C LYS A 242 0.62 14.05 1.97
N ALA A 243 -0.35 14.25 1.09
CA ALA A 243 -0.24 13.85 -0.31
C ALA A 243 0.92 14.58 -1.02
N ALA A 244 1.06 15.89 -0.77
CA ALA A 244 2.17 16.70 -1.27
C ALA A 244 3.53 16.22 -0.73
N ALA A 245 3.63 15.86 0.55
CA ALA A 245 4.85 15.34 1.16
C ALA A 245 5.31 14.01 0.50
N VAL A 246 4.37 13.11 0.16
CA VAL A 246 4.70 11.86 -0.55
C VAL A 246 5.19 12.15 -1.98
N ALA A 247 4.60 13.13 -2.67
CA ALA A 247 5.06 13.54 -4.00
C ALA A 247 6.48 14.13 -3.94
N ALA A 248 6.79 14.97 -2.95
CA ALA A 248 8.08 15.64 -2.77
C ALA A 248 9.24 14.67 -2.41
N GLN A 249 9.00 13.46 -1.90
CA GLN A 249 10.05 12.46 -1.62
C GLN A 249 10.93 12.10 -2.82
N ALA A 250 10.49 12.44 -4.03
CA ALA A 250 11.25 12.18 -5.26
C ALA A 250 12.28 13.29 -5.56
N THR A 251 12.01 14.50 -5.09
CA THR A 251 12.77 15.72 -5.40
C THR A 251 13.49 16.33 -4.19
N ALA A 252 13.30 15.76 -2.99
CA ALA A 252 14.00 16.21 -1.80
C ALA A 252 15.51 15.94 -1.94
N LYS A 253 16.30 17.02 -1.91
CA LYS A 253 17.76 17.01 -1.86
C LYS A 253 18.26 16.56 -0.50
#